data_b6e126d4a3a1fd0cc833607edcf83e55
#
_entry.id   b6e126d4a3a1fd0cc833607edcf83e55
#
_cell.length_a   1.000
_cell.length_b   1.000
_cell.length_c   1.000
_cell.angle_alpha   90.00
_cell.angle_beta   90.00
_cell.angle_gamma   90.00
#
_symmetry.space_group_name_H-M   'P 1'
#
loop_
_entity.id
_entity.type
_entity.pdbx_description
1 polymer ?
#
loop_
_entity_poly.entity_id
_entity_poly.type
_entity_poly.pdbx_seq_one_letter_code
_entity_poly.pdbx_strand_id
1 'polypeptide(L)'
;SKIPVDKMKPPIREILRNAVYQLKFMDRVPDSAVCNEAVKLAQKKGFYNLKPFVNGVLRTVARQMDELEYPPREENLVRYLSVRYSMPEELVERWLNDYGEEITEKMLADFLEEKPVTVRCRTYLNSVDKICESLKNQGVKVEQAPYLPYAKRISGYNHILALDAFIQGKMVVQDVSSMLVAEIANPQKGDYVIDMCAAPGGKSLHIGDKMEGFGTVDARDISQYK
;
A
#
# COMPACT_ATOMS: atom_id res chain seq x y z
N SER A 1 -22.03 -19.42 6.12
CA SER A 1 -22.18 -20.44 5.07
C SER A 1 -22.25 -21.83 5.67
N LYS A 2 -23.13 -22.72 5.17
CA LYS A 2 -23.15 -24.13 5.55
C LYS A 2 -21.95 -24.92 5.00
N ILE A 3 -21.27 -24.39 4.00
CA ILE A 3 -20.07 -25.00 3.41
C ILE A 3 -18.84 -24.33 4.04
N PRO A 4 -17.95 -25.08 4.69
CA PRO A 4 -16.67 -24.56 5.19
C PRO A 4 -15.83 -23.95 4.07
N VAL A 5 -15.07 -22.89 4.40
CA VAL A 5 -14.31 -22.10 3.40
C VAL A 5 -13.24 -22.95 2.69
N ASP A 6 -12.61 -23.85 3.42
CA ASP A 6 -11.60 -24.79 2.92
C ASP A 6 -12.15 -25.81 1.91
N LYS A 7 -13.44 -26.15 2.03
CA LYS A 7 -14.15 -27.07 1.11
C LYS A 7 -14.76 -26.38 -0.11
N MET A 8 -14.69 -25.07 -0.21
CA MET A 8 -15.16 -24.34 -1.38
C MET A 8 -14.21 -24.54 -2.57
N LYS A 9 -14.77 -24.57 -3.79
CA LYS A 9 -13.96 -24.55 -5.01
C LYS A 9 -13.07 -23.29 -4.99
N PRO A 10 -11.75 -23.39 -5.27
CA PRO A 10 -10.83 -22.25 -5.14
C PRO A 10 -11.31 -20.97 -5.83
N PRO A 11 -11.80 -20.97 -7.10
CA PRO A 11 -12.27 -19.73 -7.72
C PRO A 11 -13.46 -19.09 -6.98
N ILE A 12 -14.39 -19.89 -6.46
CA ILE A 12 -15.56 -19.39 -5.69
C ILE A 12 -15.10 -18.79 -4.36
N ARG A 13 -14.16 -19.44 -3.68
CA ARG A 13 -13.58 -18.95 -2.44
C ARG A 13 -12.92 -17.57 -2.64
N GLU A 14 -12.11 -17.41 -3.70
CA GLU A 14 -11.44 -16.15 -3.98
C GLU A 14 -12.41 -15.05 -4.43
N ILE A 15 -13.46 -15.38 -5.17
CA ILE A 15 -14.55 -14.44 -5.50
C ILE A 15 -15.23 -13.94 -4.24
N LEU A 16 -15.57 -14.85 -3.32
CA LEU A 16 -16.22 -14.48 -2.05
C LEU A 16 -15.28 -13.65 -1.16
N ARG A 17 -14.01 -14.02 -1.04
CA ARG A 17 -13.01 -13.25 -0.28
C ARG A 17 -12.87 -11.82 -0.81
N ASN A 18 -12.73 -11.69 -2.11
CA ASN A 18 -12.64 -10.36 -2.76
C ASN A 18 -13.89 -9.53 -2.53
N ALA A 19 -15.07 -10.13 -2.68
CA ALA A 19 -16.33 -9.43 -2.46
C ALA A 19 -16.52 -9.03 -0.98
N VAL A 20 -16.18 -9.91 -0.03
CA VAL A 20 -16.24 -9.57 1.41
C VAL A 20 -15.27 -8.44 1.76
N TYR A 21 -14.07 -8.43 1.17
CA TYR A 21 -13.14 -7.32 1.33
C TYR A 21 -13.76 -5.99 0.86
N GLN A 22 -14.38 -5.98 -0.32
CA GLN A 22 -15.04 -4.78 -0.84
C GLN A 22 -16.19 -4.32 0.07
N LEU A 23 -17.05 -5.26 0.53
CA LEU A 23 -18.15 -4.95 1.45
C LEU A 23 -17.66 -4.35 2.78
N LYS A 24 -16.49 -4.77 3.27
CA LYS A 24 -15.98 -4.37 4.59
C LYS A 24 -15.11 -3.12 4.57
N PHE A 25 -14.36 -2.88 3.48
CA PHE A 25 -13.29 -1.88 3.46
C PHE A 25 -13.41 -0.84 2.33
N MET A 26 -14.42 -0.96 1.46
CA MET A 26 -14.55 -0.06 0.31
C MET A 26 -15.88 0.70 0.35
N ASP A 27 -16.00 1.70 1.22
CA ASP A 27 -17.22 2.47 1.47
C ASP A 27 -17.83 3.13 0.23
N ARG A 28 -17.02 3.36 -0.81
CA ARG A 28 -17.47 3.98 -2.07
C ARG A 28 -18.14 2.99 -3.03
N VAL A 29 -18.11 1.70 -2.74
CA VAL A 29 -18.70 0.66 -3.60
C VAL A 29 -20.01 0.17 -2.96
N PRO A 30 -21.18 0.38 -3.59
CA PRO A 30 -22.45 -0.09 -3.04
C PRO A 30 -22.49 -1.62 -2.92
N ASP A 31 -23.02 -2.14 -1.82
CA ASP A 31 -23.14 -3.58 -1.55
C ASP A 31 -23.82 -4.36 -2.68
N SER A 32 -24.85 -3.75 -3.28
CA SER A 32 -25.56 -4.34 -4.41
C SER A 32 -24.66 -4.53 -5.64
N ALA A 33 -23.75 -3.56 -5.88
CA ALA A 33 -22.78 -3.67 -6.97
C ALA A 33 -21.78 -4.78 -6.71
N VAL A 34 -21.23 -4.86 -5.50
CA VAL A 34 -20.31 -5.94 -5.09
C VAL A 34 -20.94 -7.31 -5.29
N CYS A 35 -22.17 -7.51 -4.77
CA CYS A 35 -22.88 -8.78 -4.92
C CYS A 35 -23.12 -9.14 -6.38
N ASN A 36 -23.55 -8.19 -7.20
CA ASN A 36 -23.84 -8.41 -8.60
C ASN A 36 -22.58 -8.78 -9.40
N GLU A 37 -21.48 -8.05 -9.20
CA GLU A 37 -20.24 -8.33 -9.92
C GLU A 37 -19.61 -9.66 -9.50
N ALA A 38 -19.68 -10.03 -8.22
CA ALA A 38 -19.25 -11.35 -7.76
C ALA A 38 -20.02 -12.49 -8.41
N VAL A 39 -21.36 -12.33 -8.55
CA VAL A 39 -22.22 -13.31 -9.25
C VAL A 39 -21.87 -13.40 -10.73
N LYS A 40 -21.67 -12.26 -11.42
CA LYS A 40 -21.23 -12.23 -12.83
C LYS A 40 -19.87 -12.92 -13.01
N LEU A 41 -18.93 -12.66 -12.10
CA LEU A 41 -17.60 -13.26 -12.14
C LEU A 41 -17.65 -14.78 -11.95
N ALA A 42 -18.47 -15.28 -11.01
CA ALA A 42 -18.71 -16.71 -10.83
C ALA A 42 -19.28 -17.34 -12.12
N GLN A 43 -20.22 -16.66 -12.76
CA GLN A 43 -20.79 -17.09 -14.03
C GLN A 43 -19.74 -17.12 -15.15
N LYS A 44 -18.95 -16.06 -15.30
CA LYS A 44 -17.87 -15.96 -16.30
C LYS A 44 -16.81 -17.06 -16.12
N LYS A 45 -16.60 -17.52 -14.89
CA LYS A 45 -15.70 -18.64 -14.56
C LYS A 45 -16.34 -20.02 -14.70
N GLY A 46 -17.55 -20.13 -15.27
CA GLY A 46 -18.24 -21.39 -15.53
C GLY A 46 -19.04 -21.96 -14.34
N PHE A 47 -19.19 -21.22 -13.25
CA PHE A 47 -19.90 -21.68 -12.06
C PHE A 47 -21.38 -21.23 -12.03
N TYR A 48 -22.10 -21.42 -13.11
CA TYR A 48 -23.50 -21.00 -13.24
C TYR A 48 -24.39 -21.50 -12.12
N ASN A 49 -24.24 -22.78 -11.74
CA ASN A 49 -25.04 -23.41 -10.69
C ASN A 49 -24.76 -22.86 -9.28
N LEU A 50 -23.66 -22.15 -9.08
CA LEU A 50 -23.29 -21.58 -7.79
C LEU A 50 -23.69 -20.09 -7.64
N LYS A 51 -24.35 -19.48 -8.64
CA LYS A 51 -24.86 -18.11 -8.56
C LYS A 51 -25.73 -17.85 -7.32
N PRO A 52 -26.75 -18.69 -7.03
CA PRO A 52 -27.58 -18.49 -5.84
C PRO A 52 -26.78 -18.59 -4.55
N PHE A 53 -25.81 -19.50 -4.49
CA PHE A 53 -24.92 -19.66 -3.35
C PHE A 53 -24.07 -18.41 -3.11
N VAL A 54 -23.37 -17.90 -4.15
CA VAL A 54 -22.53 -16.70 -4.04
C VAL A 54 -23.37 -15.50 -3.60
N ASN A 55 -24.51 -15.27 -4.25
CA ASN A 55 -25.40 -14.17 -3.91
C ASN A 55 -25.95 -14.29 -2.47
N GLY A 56 -26.38 -15.49 -2.08
CA GLY A 56 -26.91 -15.75 -0.74
C GLY A 56 -25.88 -15.49 0.37
N VAL A 57 -24.65 -15.99 0.18
CA VAL A 57 -23.56 -15.75 1.14
C VAL A 57 -23.25 -14.27 1.26
N LEU A 58 -23.05 -13.55 0.14
CA LEU A 58 -22.67 -12.15 0.16
C LEU A 58 -23.76 -11.26 0.73
N ARG A 59 -25.01 -11.49 0.39
CA ARG A 59 -26.13 -10.72 0.98
C ARG A 59 -26.29 -10.97 2.48
N THR A 60 -25.98 -12.18 2.95
CA THR A 60 -25.98 -12.46 4.39
C THR A 60 -24.84 -11.74 5.08
N VAL A 61 -23.62 -11.79 4.51
CA VAL A 61 -22.45 -11.06 5.04
C VAL A 61 -22.74 -9.56 5.09
N ALA A 62 -23.26 -8.96 4.01
CA ALA A 62 -23.57 -7.53 3.98
C ALA A 62 -24.56 -7.10 5.07
N ARG A 63 -25.59 -7.93 5.34
CA ARG A 63 -26.57 -7.62 6.39
C ARG A 63 -26.07 -7.79 7.81
N GLN A 64 -25.09 -8.66 8.02
CA GLN A 64 -24.56 -9.04 9.34
C GLN A 64 -23.12 -8.52 9.53
N MET A 65 -22.68 -7.52 8.75
CA MET A 65 -21.31 -7.04 8.81
C MET A 65 -20.96 -6.50 10.19
N ASP A 66 -21.90 -5.80 10.83
CA ASP A 66 -21.72 -5.22 12.16
C ASP A 66 -21.82 -6.26 13.29
N GLU A 67 -22.33 -7.45 12.98
CA GLU A 67 -22.47 -8.56 13.94
C GLU A 67 -21.27 -9.52 13.89
N LEU A 68 -20.20 -9.19 13.13
CA LEU A 68 -19.03 -10.04 13.02
C LEU A 68 -18.26 -10.08 14.33
N GLU A 69 -18.23 -11.25 14.93
CA GLU A 69 -17.45 -11.53 16.13
C GLU A 69 -16.01 -11.90 15.75
N TYR A 70 -15.07 -11.31 16.46
CA TYR A 70 -13.67 -11.72 16.42
C TYR A 70 -13.43 -12.86 17.41
N PRO A 71 -12.35 -13.65 17.26
CA PRO A 71 -11.96 -14.60 18.29
C PRO A 71 -11.87 -13.92 19.65
N PRO A 72 -12.30 -14.56 20.76
CA PRO A 72 -12.22 -13.95 22.08
C PRO A 72 -10.77 -13.61 22.44
N ARG A 73 -10.54 -12.35 22.87
CA ARG A 73 -9.20 -11.85 23.20
C ARG A 73 -8.57 -12.61 24.37
N GLU A 74 -9.43 -12.94 25.35
CA GLU A 74 -9.03 -13.60 26.60
C GLU A 74 -8.63 -15.06 26.38
N GLU A 75 -9.13 -15.71 25.34
CA GLU A 75 -8.81 -17.10 25.05
C GLU A 75 -7.50 -17.22 24.24
N ASN A 76 -7.30 -16.34 23.28
CA ASN A 76 -6.10 -16.36 22.43
C ASN A 76 -5.82 -14.97 21.83
N LEU A 77 -4.96 -14.22 22.51
CA LEU A 77 -4.58 -12.87 22.10
C LEU A 77 -3.91 -12.83 20.72
N VAL A 78 -3.01 -13.78 20.43
CA VAL A 78 -2.31 -13.86 19.14
C VAL A 78 -3.31 -13.97 18.00
N ARG A 79 -4.25 -14.94 18.14
CA ARG A 79 -5.26 -15.17 17.12
C ARG A 79 -6.25 -13.99 17.00
N TYR A 80 -6.64 -13.38 18.11
CA TYR A 80 -7.48 -12.17 18.11
C TYR A 80 -6.82 -11.05 17.31
N LEU A 81 -5.57 -10.71 17.62
CA LEU A 81 -4.82 -9.67 16.95
C LEU A 81 -4.56 -9.99 15.48
N SER A 82 -4.21 -11.25 15.19
CA SER A 82 -4.01 -11.73 13.81
C SER A 82 -5.24 -11.52 12.93
N VAL A 83 -6.41 -11.94 13.40
CA VAL A 83 -7.66 -11.82 12.65
C VAL A 83 -8.12 -10.37 12.56
N ARG A 84 -8.05 -9.62 13.68
CA ARG A 84 -8.51 -8.23 13.74
C ARG A 84 -7.70 -7.31 12.83
N TYR A 85 -6.38 -7.49 12.81
CA TYR A 85 -5.45 -6.61 12.10
C TYR A 85 -4.88 -7.24 10.82
N SER A 86 -5.39 -8.41 10.40
CA SER A 86 -4.97 -9.11 9.18
C SER A 86 -3.46 -9.36 9.11
N MET A 87 -2.85 -9.76 10.23
CA MET A 87 -1.43 -10.04 10.35
C MET A 87 -1.18 -11.52 10.64
N PRO A 88 -0.15 -12.17 10.04
CA PRO A 88 0.19 -13.56 10.36
C PRO A 88 0.45 -13.79 11.85
N GLU A 89 -0.08 -14.87 12.41
CA GLU A 89 0.04 -15.21 13.85
C GLU A 89 1.51 -15.24 14.29
N GLU A 90 2.40 -15.78 13.48
CA GLU A 90 3.85 -15.86 13.75
C GLU A 90 4.51 -14.48 13.95
N LEU A 91 4.08 -13.47 13.19
CA LEU A 91 4.57 -12.10 13.34
C LEU A 91 3.98 -11.44 14.59
N VAL A 92 2.69 -11.65 14.83
CA VAL A 92 2.02 -11.13 16.04
C VAL A 92 2.69 -11.68 17.28
N GLU A 93 2.92 -13.00 17.35
CA GLU A 93 3.59 -13.66 18.47
C GLU A 93 4.99 -13.10 18.72
N ARG A 94 5.79 -12.94 17.64
CA ARG A 94 7.13 -12.35 17.73
C ARG A 94 7.07 -10.93 18.29
N TRP A 95 6.19 -10.08 17.79
CA TRP A 95 6.10 -8.70 18.24
C TRP A 95 5.54 -8.57 19.65
N LEU A 96 4.63 -9.45 20.07
CA LEU A 96 4.19 -9.51 21.46
C LEU A 96 5.35 -9.84 22.40
N ASN A 97 6.24 -10.75 22.00
CA ASN A 97 7.43 -11.11 22.79
C ASN A 97 8.48 -9.99 22.81
N ASP A 98 8.67 -9.29 21.68
CA ASP A 98 9.72 -8.27 21.55
C ASP A 98 9.29 -6.91 22.14
N TYR A 99 8.02 -6.52 22.00
CA TYR A 99 7.52 -5.17 22.31
C TYR A 99 6.39 -5.13 23.34
N GLY A 100 5.83 -6.25 23.70
CA GLY A 100 4.64 -6.34 24.57
C GLY A 100 3.33 -6.00 23.86
N GLU A 101 2.23 -6.18 24.59
CA GLU A 101 0.87 -6.11 24.03
C GLU A 101 0.50 -4.70 23.52
N GLU A 102 0.73 -3.68 24.33
CA GLU A 102 0.32 -2.31 24.01
C GLU A 102 1.00 -1.77 22.74
N ILE A 103 2.32 -1.96 22.63
CA ILE A 103 3.08 -1.49 21.46
C ILE A 103 2.72 -2.30 20.23
N THR A 104 2.61 -3.61 20.35
CA THR A 104 2.24 -4.50 19.24
C THR A 104 0.87 -4.11 18.68
N GLU A 105 -0.14 -3.90 19.53
CA GLU A 105 -1.47 -3.54 19.05
C GLU A 105 -1.49 -2.16 18.38
N LYS A 106 -0.75 -1.17 18.89
CA LYS A 106 -0.57 0.13 18.22
C LYS A 106 0.10 -0.01 16.85
N MET A 107 1.14 -0.83 16.74
CA MET A 107 1.81 -1.11 15.46
C MET A 107 0.85 -1.74 14.46
N LEU A 108 0.09 -2.75 14.89
CA LEU A 108 -0.89 -3.43 14.04
C LEU A 108 -2.00 -2.50 13.56
N ALA A 109 -2.50 -1.63 14.42
CA ALA A 109 -3.50 -0.62 14.07
C ALA A 109 -2.94 0.37 13.05
N ASP A 110 -1.71 0.86 13.25
CA ASP A 110 -1.04 1.79 12.36
C ASP A 110 -0.84 1.25 10.94
N PHE A 111 -0.66 -0.08 10.78
CA PHE A 111 -0.59 -0.72 9.46
C PHE A 111 -1.90 -0.67 8.66
N LEU A 112 -3.04 -0.54 9.32
CA LEU A 112 -4.35 -0.45 8.67
C LEU A 112 -4.77 0.99 8.35
N GLU A 113 -4.06 1.99 8.89
CA GLU A 113 -4.34 3.38 8.60
C GLU A 113 -3.92 3.76 7.17
N GLU A 114 -4.79 4.50 6.49
CA GLU A 114 -4.45 5.10 5.20
C GLU A 114 -3.46 6.23 5.41
N LYS A 115 -2.24 6.06 4.89
CA LYS A 115 -1.17 7.05 5.03
C LYS A 115 -0.99 7.86 3.74
N PRO A 116 -0.70 9.16 3.86
CA PRO A 116 -0.36 9.94 2.69
C PRO A 116 0.91 9.40 2.04
N VAL A 117 0.95 9.44 0.71
CA VAL A 117 2.13 9.00 -0.05
C VAL A 117 3.24 10.03 0.10
N THR A 118 4.45 9.57 0.40
CA THR A 118 5.63 10.41 0.46
C THR A 118 6.29 10.47 -0.92
N VAL A 119 6.60 11.70 -1.36
CA VAL A 119 7.28 11.97 -2.63
C VAL A 119 8.53 12.81 -2.41
N ARG A 120 9.54 12.54 -3.21
CA ARG A 120 10.73 13.35 -3.34
C ARG A 120 10.58 14.30 -4.53
N CYS A 121 10.64 15.61 -4.29
CA CYS A 121 10.76 16.59 -5.35
C CYS A 121 12.20 16.58 -5.88
N ARG A 122 12.35 16.49 -7.20
CA ARG A 122 13.67 16.46 -7.85
C ARG A 122 14.18 17.90 -8.05
N THR A 123 14.92 18.37 -7.07
CA THR A 123 15.40 19.78 -7.00
C THR A 123 16.35 20.16 -8.13
N TYR A 124 17.03 19.17 -8.69
CA TYR A 124 17.89 19.36 -9.88
C TYR A 124 17.09 19.79 -11.11
N LEU A 125 15.85 19.33 -11.26
CA LEU A 125 15.02 19.63 -12.44
C LEU A 125 14.13 20.86 -12.24
N ASN A 126 13.70 21.15 -10.99
CA ASN A 126 12.76 22.22 -10.71
C ASN A 126 12.79 22.65 -9.25
N SER A 127 12.31 23.87 -8.97
CA SER A 127 12.15 24.28 -7.57
C SER A 127 11.02 23.51 -6.89
N VAL A 128 11.18 23.21 -5.60
CA VAL A 128 10.16 22.53 -4.79
C VAL A 128 8.83 23.29 -4.82
N ASP A 129 8.88 24.62 -4.74
CA ASP A 129 7.68 25.45 -4.71
C ASP A 129 6.85 25.31 -6.00
N LYS A 130 7.50 25.32 -7.18
CA LYS A 130 6.81 25.11 -8.46
C LYS A 130 6.18 23.73 -8.57
N ILE A 131 6.84 22.70 -8.03
CA ILE A 131 6.30 21.34 -8.00
C ILE A 131 5.06 21.30 -7.08
N CYS A 132 5.17 21.89 -5.88
CA CYS A 132 4.06 21.97 -4.94
C CYS A 132 2.87 22.78 -5.48
N GLU A 133 3.13 23.87 -6.17
CA GLU A 133 2.10 24.70 -6.83
C GLU A 133 1.37 23.90 -7.91
N SER A 134 2.09 23.21 -8.77
CA SER A 134 1.52 22.34 -9.80
C SER A 134 0.61 21.26 -9.19
N LEU A 135 1.01 20.63 -8.10
CA LEU A 135 0.21 19.64 -7.39
C LEU A 135 -1.06 20.26 -6.78
N LYS A 136 -0.94 21.41 -6.12
CA LYS A 136 -2.08 22.12 -5.53
C LYS A 136 -3.11 22.56 -6.59
N ASN A 137 -2.64 23.02 -7.74
CA ASN A 137 -3.51 23.39 -8.87
C ASN A 137 -4.31 22.20 -9.43
N GLN A 138 -3.84 20.98 -9.22
CA GLN A 138 -4.54 19.73 -9.54
C GLN A 138 -5.38 19.18 -8.37
N GLY A 139 -5.59 19.96 -7.31
CA GLY A 139 -6.40 19.60 -6.15
C GLY A 139 -5.71 18.66 -5.14
N VAL A 140 -4.39 18.43 -5.29
CA VAL A 140 -3.63 17.58 -4.38
C VAL A 140 -3.34 18.31 -3.08
N LYS A 141 -3.60 17.67 -1.96
CA LYS A 141 -3.15 18.15 -0.65
C LYS A 141 -1.66 17.86 -0.50
N VAL A 142 -0.87 18.89 -0.21
CA VAL A 142 0.59 18.80 -0.08
C VAL A 142 0.99 19.26 1.31
N GLU A 143 1.65 18.39 2.06
CA GLU A 143 2.16 18.65 3.40
C GLU A 143 3.67 18.46 3.44
N GLN A 144 4.35 19.11 4.38
CA GLN A 144 5.78 18.93 4.59
C GLN A 144 6.03 17.55 5.22
N ALA A 145 6.90 16.74 4.61
CA ALA A 145 7.42 15.54 5.26
C ALA A 145 8.57 15.91 6.22
N PRO A 146 8.85 15.11 7.25
CA PRO A 146 9.91 15.40 8.21
C PRO A 146 11.31 15.41 7.56
N TYR A 147 12.25 16.08 8.22
CA TYR A 147 13.69 16.10 7.98
C TYR A 147 14.17 16.79 6.69
N LEU A 148 13.49 16.62 5.56
CA LEU A 148 14.01 17.04 4.25
C LEU A 148 13.06 18.05 3.59
N PRO A 149 13.54 19.26 3.20
CA PRO A 149 12.68 20.32 2.65
C PRO A 149 12.04 19.95 1.32
N TYR A 150 12.64 19.07 0.54
CA TYR A 150 12.16 18.58 -0.75
C TYR A 150 11.28 17.31 -0.64
N ALA A 151 11.14 16.74 0.55
CA ALA A 151 10.23 15.63 0.80
C ALA A 151 8.83 16.15 1.12
N LYS A 152 7.82 15.68 0.43
CA LYS A 152 6.43 16.08 0.64
C LYS A 152 5.55 14.85 0.85
N ARG A 153 4.50 15.00 1.67
CA ARG A 153 3.39 14.06 1.78
C ARG A 153 2.24 14.56 0.93
N ILE A 154 1.70 13.71 0.08
CA ILE A 154 0.62 14.05 -0.83
C ILE A 154 -0.60 13.14 -0.60
N SER A 155 -1.80 13.74 -0.69
CA SER A 155 -3.08 13.03 -0.58
C SER A 155 -4.17 13.75 -1.39
N GLY A 156 -5.36 13.16 -1.49
CA GLY A 156 -6.50 13.78 -2.16
C GLY A 156 -6.45 13.71 -3.70
N TYR A 157 -5.68 12.79 -4.27
CA TYR A 157 -5.62 12.55 -5.72
C TYR A 157 -6.19 11.17 -6.05
N ASN A 158 -6.68 11.00 -7.28
CA ASN A 158 -7.21 9.71 -7.74
C ASN A 158 -6.11 8.75 -8.21
N HIS A 159 -5.20 9.25 -9.06
CA HIS A 159 -4.10 8.46 -9.61
C HIS A 159 -2.81 9.28 -9.66
N ILE A 160 -1.76 8.81 -9.02
CA ILE A 160 -0.48 9.49 -9.01
C ILE A 160 0.13 9.62 -10.40
N LEU A 161 -0.11 8.60 -11.27
CA LEU A 161 0.36 8.57 -12.65
C LEU A 161 -0.30 9.64 -13.55
N ALA A 162 -1.37 10.29 -13.09
CA ALA A 162 -2.04 11.37 -13.82
C ALA A 162 -1.54 12.75 -13.39
N LEU A 163 -0.70 12.85 -12.38
CA LEU A 163 -0.17 14.13 -11.90
C LEU A 163 0.95 14.64 -12.82
N ASP A 164 0.86 15.89 -13.24
CA ASP A 164 1.82 16.50 -14.17
C ASP A 164 3.28 16.41 -13.66
N ALA A 165 3.47 16.68 -12.37
CA ALA A 165 4.80 16.59 -11.75
C ALA A 165 5.38 15.17 -11.80
N PHE A 166 4.52 14.14 -11.76
CA PHE A 166 4.94 12.74 -11.90
C PHE A 166 5.26 12.39 -13.35
N ILE A 167 4.35 12.73 -14.28
CA ILE A 167 4.52 12.49 -15.73
C ILE A 167 5.80 13.15 -16.25
N GLN A 168 6.10 14.35 -15.77
CA GLN A 168 7.29 15.11 -16.16
C GLN A 168 8.57 14.69 -15.41
N GLY A 169 8.48 13.64 -14.58
CA GLY A 169 9.61 13.15 -13.80
C GLY A 169 10.17 14.14 -12.77
N LYS A 170 9.38 15.16 -12.38
CA LYS A 170 9.79 16.18 -11.41
C LYS A 170 9.65 15.73 -9.97
N MET A 171 8.91 14.64 -9.73
CA MET A 171 8.81 14.00 -8.43
C MET A 171 8.87 12.48 -8.58
N VAL A 172 9.26 11.80 -7.51
CA VAL A 172 9.35 10.33 -7.41
C VAL A 172 8.74 9.90 -6.08
N VAL A 173 8.00 8.80 -6.09
CA VAL A 173 7.54 8.17 -4.84
C VAL A 173 8.75 7.58 -4.13
N GLN A 174 9.02 8.07 -2.94
CA GLN A 174 10.15 7.62 -2.13
C GLN A 174 9.92 7.98 -0.68
N ASP A 175 10.18 7.05 0.24
CA ASP A 175 10.13 7.30 1.67
C ASP A 175 11.31 8.17 2.14
N VAL A 176 11.06 8.96 3.20
CA VAL A 176 12.08 9.79 3.82
C VAL A 176 13.30 8.98 4.25
N SER A 177 13.10 7.81 4.85
CA SER A 177 14.19 6.90 5.23
C SER A 177 15.08 6.51 4.04
N SER A 178 14.47 6.25 2.88
CA SER A 178 15.20 5.98 1.64
C SER A 178 15.90 7.22 1.07
N MET A 179 15.35 8.43 1.28
CA MET A 179 16.00 9.68 0.89
C MET A 179 17.22 9.96 1.75
N LEU A 180 17.18 9.68 3.06
CA LEU A 180 18.30 9.88 3.98
C LEU A 180 19.56 9.09 3.57
N VAL A 181 19.42 7.96 2.87
CA VAL A 181 20.57 7.21 2.35
C VAL A 181 21.43 8.08 1.44
N ALA A 182 20.84 8.81 0.49
CA ALA A 182 21.59 9.68 -0.40
C ALA A 182 22.11 10.94 0.32
N GLU A 183 21.38 11.43 1.34
CA GLU A 183 21.84 12.54 2.17
C GLU A 183 23.09 12.16 2.99
N ILE A 184 23.09 11.00 3.61
CA ILE A 184 24.20 10.50 4.42
C ILE A 184 25.39 10.13 3.52
N ALA A 185 25.14 9.51 2.37
CA ALA A 185 26.20 9.21 1.40
C ALA A 185 26.86 10.46 0.84
N ASN A 186 26.12 11.58 0.77
CA ASN A 186 26.58 12.91 0.34
C ASN A 186 27.47 12.89 -0.92
N PRO A 187 26.99 12.29 -2.05
CA PRO A 187 27.78 12.18 -3.27
C PRO A 187 28.10 13.55 -3.84
N GLN A 188 29.32 13.72 -4.34
CA GLN A 188 29.82 14.95 -4.94
C GLN A 188 29.79 14.86 -6.47
N LYS A 189 29.76 16.02 -7.15
CA LYS A 189 29.87 16.05 -8.62
C LYS A 189 31.14 15.38 -9.07
N GLY A 190 31.01 14.46 -10.02
CA GLY A 190 32.12 13.69 -10.57
C GLY A 190 32.36 12.34 -9.89
N ASP A 191 31.66 12.03 -8.81
CA ASP A 191 31.83 10.75 -8.11
C ASP A 191 31.38 9.57 -8.98
N TYR A 192 32.01 8.43 -8.71
CA TYR A 192 31.58 7.12 -9.19
C TYR A 192 30.97 6.35 -8.02
N VAL A 193 29.66 6.12 -8.06
CA VAL A 193 28.91 5.46 -6.99
C VAL A 193 28.38 4.12 -7.49
N ILE A 194 28.50 3.07 -6.68
CA ILE A 194 27.93 1.75 -6.94
C ILE A 194 26.73 1.53 -6.02
N ASP A 195 25.54 1.35 -6.61
CA ASP A 195 24.32 0.93 -5.91
C ASP A 195 24.12 -0.57 -6.17
N MET A 196 24.42 -1.39 -5.15
CA MET A 196 24.41 -2.86 -5.27
C MET A 196 23.02 -3.48 -5.14
N CYS A 197 22.02 -2.71 -4.72
CA CYS A 197 20.62 -3.14 -4.58
C CYS A 197 19.70 -2.07 -5.17
N ALA A 198 19.94 -1.75 -6.44
CA ALA A 198 19.42 -0.55 -7.08
C ALA A 198 17.90 -0.56 -7.34
N ALA A 199 17.32 -1.72 -7.64
CA ALA A 199 15.91 -1.79 -8.05
C ALA A 199 14.95 -1.34 -6.93
N PRO A 200 13.92 -0.59 -7.26
CA PRO A 200 13.49 -0.07 -8.57
C PRO A 200 14.16 1.27 -8.99
N GLY A 201 15.28 1.66 -8.40
CA GLY A 201 16.08 2.82 -8.84
C GLY A 201 15.91 4.10 -8.02
N GLY A 202 15.05 4.12 -7.01
CA GLY A 202 14.75 5.33 -6.23
C GLY A 202 15.97 5.97 -5.56
N LYS A 203 16.88 5.15 -5.00
CA LYS A 203 18.13 5.62 -4.37
C LYS A 203 19.17 6.03 -5.42
N SER A 204 19.36 5.22 -6.46
CA SER A 204 20.25 5.52 -7.59
C SER A 204 19.90 6.84 -8.26
N LEU A 205 18.61 7.08 -8.55
CA LEU A 205 18.13 8.36 -9.10
C LEU A 205 18.37 9.53 -8.16
N HIS A 206 18.19 9.32 -6.85
CA HIS A 206 18.43 10.37 -5.87
C HIS A 206 19.91 10.76 -5.79
N ILE A 207 20.79 9.76 -5.80
CA ILE A 207 22.25 9.97 -5.87
C ILE A 207 22.62 10.77 -7.15
N GLY A 208 22.09 10.38 -8.30
CA GLY A 208 22.30 11.11 -9.56
C GLY A 208 21.79 12.54 -9.52
N ASP A 209 20.62 12.79 -8.90
CA ASP A 209 20.08 14.14 -8.71
C ASP A 209 20.97 14.99 -7.79
N LYS A 210 21.53 14.42 -6.72
CA LYS A 210 22.48 15.14 -5.84
C LYS A 210 23.78 15.49 -6.52
N MET A 211 24.24 14.66 -7.43
CA MET A 211 25.41 14.96 -8.29
C MET A 211 25.08 15.93 -9.44
N GLU A 212 23.82 16.41 -9.54
CA GLU A 212 23.35 17.30 -10.61
C GLU A 212 23.62 16.76 -12.03
N GLY A 213 23.60 15.42 -12.18
CA GLY A 213 23.89 14.77 -13.45
C GLY A 213 25.38 14.69 -13.82
N PHE A 214 26.27 15.16 -12.96
CA PHE A 214 27.74 15.06 -13.15
C PHE A 214 28.28 13.94 -12.28
N GLY A 215 28.61 12.80 -12.89
CA GLY A 215 29.13 11.61 -12.22
C GLY A 215 28.56 10.33 -12.82
N THR A 216 28.86 9.22 -12.19
CA THR A 216 28.38 7.89 -12.63
C THR A 216 27.74 7.15 -11.48
N VAL A 217 26.54 6.62 -11.71
CA VAL A 217 25.92 5.65 -10.80
C VAL A 217 25.86 4.28 -11.51
N ASP A 218 26.64 3.32 -11.02
CA ASP A 218 26.62 1.93 -11.46
C ASP A 218 25.55 1.18 -10.67
N ALA A 219 24.36 1.11 -11.25
CA ALA A 219 23.18 0.51 -10.61
C ALA A 219 23.11 -0.99 -10.91
N ARG A 220 23.27 -1.81 -9.86
CA ARG A 220 23.24 -3.27 -9.94
C ARG A 220 22.09 -3.83 -9.11
N ASP A 221 21.48 -4.92 -9.60
CA ASP A 221 20.48 -5.68 -8.82
C ASP A 221 20.58 -7.15 -9.18
N ILE A 222 20.11 -8.03 -8.27
CA ILE A 222 20.14 -9.47 -8.49
C ILE A 222 19.09 -9.93 -9.50
N SER A 223 18.03 -9.16 -9.68
CA SER A 223 16.91 -9.51 -10.57
C SER A 223 16.94 -8.67 -11.85
N GLN A 224 16.89 -9.35 -13.01
CA GLN A 224 16.74 -8.71 -14.31
C GLN A 224 15.31 -8.17 -14.57
N TYR A 225 14.34 -8.51 -13.72
CA TYR A 225 12.92 -8.19 -13.90
C TYR A 225 12.42 -7.08 -12.96
N LYS A 226 13.31 -6.40 -12.31
CA LYS A 226 12.97 -5.29 -11.41
C LYS A 226 13.44 -3.96 -11.93
#